data_1258d022087367a6095115b636c70e73
#
_entry.id   1258d022087367a6095115b636c70e73
#
_cell.length_a   1.000
_cell.length_b   1.000
_cell.length_c   1.000
_cell.angle_alpha   90.00
_cell.angle_beta   90.00
_cell.angle_gamma   90.00
#
_symmetry.space_group_name_H-M   'P 1'
#
loop_
_entity.id
_entity.type
_entity.pdbx_description
1 polymer ?
#
loop_
_entity_poly.entity_id
_entity_poly.type
_entity_poly.pdbx_seq_one_letter_code
_entity_poly.pdbx_strand_id
1 'polypeptide(L)'
;MPDQVRRLGVMTTRGRPEVVGEARRRLEEAAVAAGIEVGSVEDGGLDVLVVLGGDGTMLRALRATLGTQTPVFGINFGRVGFLTTVGSGRLDAALQRAFAGDYRVVELCTLEARLDGATQPAVNDVVVTSSHPGRMAELGWEIGGERLADQPCDGMICCTPTGSTAYNLSSGGPVMMWGLEAMATTFVAPHSVRQRPVVVPRGLDLRITNRSHGLPVTVLVDGTVVGELQREGEIAVAVGDGHCRLAVLPEVTFFSRYHEVFP
;
A
#
# COMPACT_ATOMS: atom_id res chain seq x y z
N MET A 1 2.25 -2.95 -28.32
CA MET A 1 3.48 -2.66 -27.59
C MET A 1 3.22 -1.42 -26.77
N PRO A 2 3.60 -1.34 -25.49
CA PRO A 2 3.51 -0.05 -24.79
C PRO A 2 4.34 0.95 -25.59
N ASP A 3 3.82 2.18 -25.71
CA ASP A 3 4.53 3.25 -26.37
C ASP A 3 5.83 3.54 -25.61
N GLN A 4 6.90 3.87 -26.35
CA GLN A 4 8.18 4.24 -25.76
C GLN A 4 7.97 5.40 -24.76
N VAL A 5 8.54 5.27 -23.56
CA VAL A 5 8.47 6.30 -22.51
C VAL A 5 9.07 7.60 -23.04
N ARG A 6 8.34 8.70 -22.92
CA ARG A 6 8.73 10.06 -23.32
C ARG A 6 8.93 10.97 -22.12
N ARG A 7 8.17 10.73 -21.06
CA ARG A 7 8.22 11.52 -19.83
C ARG A 7 8.19 10.63 -18.60
N LEU A 8 9.20 10.69 -17.76
CA LEU A 8 9.27 9.93 -16.53
C LEU A 8 9.38 10.83 -15.29
N GLY A 9 8.83 10.33 -14.17
CA GLY A 9 9.05 10.91 -12.86
C GLY A 9 10.09 10.11 -12.06
N VAL A 10 10.69 10.75 -11.07
CA VAL A 10 11.63 10.08 -10.15
C VAL A 10 11.23 10.37 -8.71
N MET A 11 11.02 9.29 -7.93
CA MET A 11 10.82 9.42 -6.48
C MET A 11 11.90 8.63 -5.73
N THR A 12 12.50 9.26 -4.70
CA THR A 12 13.59 8.67 -3.95
C THR A 12 13.23 8.44 -2.49
N THR A 13 13.89 7.46 -1.84
CA THR A 13 13.82 7.33 -0.39
C THR A 13 14.51 8.51 0.29
N ARG A 14 14.03 8.87 1.48
CA ARG A 14 14.67 9.89 2.33
C ARG A 14 15.89 9.36 3.08
N GLY A 15 16.04 8.03 3.18
CA GLY A 15 17.21 7.39 3.74
C GLY A 15 18.32 7.18 2.72
N ARG A 16 19.58 7.06 3.18
CA ARG A 16 20.77 6.79 2.35
C ARG A 16 20.98 7.81 1.20
N PRO A 17 21.04 9.10 1.48
CA PRO A 17 21.03 10.16 0.47
C PRO A 17 22.20 10.06 -0.53
N GLU A 18 23.38 9.59 -0.10
CA GLU A 18 24.57 9.45 -0.97
C GLU A 18 24.35 8.38 -2.05
N VAL A 19 23.93 7.16 -1.66
CA VAL A 19 23.75 6.03 -2.59
C VAL A 19 22.59 6.30 -3.56
N VAL A 20 21.51 6.84 -3.05
CA VAL A 20 20.31 7.15 -3.84
C VAL A 20 20.54 8.38 -4.71
N GLY A 21 21.31 9.36 -4.24
CA GLY A 21 21.71 10.54 -5.01
C GLY A 21 22.51 10.18 -6.27
N GLU A 22 23.49 9.27 -6.14
CA GLU A 22 24.24 8.75 -7.28
C GLU A 22 23.34 8.00 -8.27
N ALA A 23 22.47 7.13 -7.77
CA ALA A 23 21.55 6.39 -8.62
C ALA A 23 20.56 7.32 -9.35
N ARG A 24 20.09 8.37 -8.69
CA ARG A 24 19.24 9.40 -9.30
C ARG A 24 19.98 10.12 -10.42
N ARG A 25 21.22 10.58 -10.18
CA ARG A 25 22.02 11.24 -11.18
C ARG A 25 22.22 10.34 -12.43
N ARG A 26 22.57 9.06 -12.24
CA ARG A 26 22.70 8.09 -13.34
C ARG A 26 21.40 7.90 -14.11
N LEU A 27 20.26 7.85 -13.41
CA LEU A 27 18.94 7.78 -14.04
C LEU A 27 18.68 9.03 -14.90
N GLU A 28 18.92 10.23 -14.37
CA GLU A 28 18.69 11.49 -15.08
C GLU A 28 19.62 11.63 -16.30
N GLU A 29 20.89 11.26 -16.19
CA GLU A 29 21.82 11.20 -17.31
C GLU A 29 21.39 10.21 -18.40
N ALA A 30 20.95 9.01 -18.00
CA ALA A 30 20.45 7.99 -18.93
C ALA A 30 19.14 8.42 -19.62
N ALA A 31 18.23 9.10 -18.89
CA ALA A 31 16.98 9.64 -19.45
C ALA A 31 17.29 10.71 -20.53
N VAL A 32 18.20 11.65 -20.23
CA VAL A 32 18.62 12.68 -21.19
C VAL A 32 19.25 12.05 -22.45
N ALA A 33 20.12 11.04 -22.26
CA ALA A 33 20.75 10.35 -23.38
C ALA A 33 19.73 9.58 -24.25
N ALA A 34 18.61 9.13 -23.66
CA ALA A 34 17.50 8.48 -24.34
C ALA A 34 16.46 9.45 -24.92
N GLY A 35 16.62 10.77 -24.74
CA GLY A 35 15.66 11.79 -25.16
C GLY A 35 14.36 11.79 -24.34
N ILE A 36 14.41 11.31 -23.08
CA ILE A 36 13.26 11.22 -22.17
C ILE A 36 13.26 12.46 -21.25
N GLU A 37 12.13 13.13 -21.16
CA GLU A 37 11.93 14.26 -20.23
C GLU A 37 11.77 13.72 -18.79
N VAL A 38 12.48 14.33 -17.84
CA VAL A 38 12.28 14.07 -16.41
C VAL A 38 11.35 15.14 -15.85
N GLY A 39 10.14 14.72 -15.44
CA GLY A 39 9.09 15.59 -14.93
C GLY A 39 8.81 15.36 -13.44
N SER A 40 7.92 16.19 -12.88
CA SER A 40 7.41 16.04 -11.51
C SER A 40 6.10 15.26 -11.51
N VAL A 41 5.82 14.57 -10.41
CA VAL A 41 4.53 13.87 -10.19
C VAL A 41 3.39 14.87 -10.13
N GLU A 42 3.65 16.06 -9.56
CA GLU A 42 2.67 17.14 -9.39
C GLU A 42 2.19 17.71 -10.73
N ASP A 43 3.05 17.71 -11.74
CA ASP A 43 2.71 18.21 -13.08
C ASP A 43 1.81 17.24 -13.88
N GLY A 44 1.72 15.99 -13.44
CA GLY A 44 0.98 14.93 -14.14
C GLY A 44 1.59 14.53 -15.49
N GLY A 45 0.87 13.69 -16.25
CA GLY A 45 1.25 13.30 -17.60
C GLY A 45 2.55 12.49 -17.71
N LEU A 46 2.92 11.76 -16.66
CA LEU A 46 4.06 10.86 -16.68
C LEU A 46 3.67 9.52 -17.32
N ASP A 47 4.54 9.00 -18.19
CA ASP A 47 4.39 7.66 -18.76
C ASP A 47 4.79 6.58 -17.73
N VAL A 48 5.73 6.90 -16.83
CA VAL A 48 6.15 6.03 -15.73
C VAL A 48 6.74 6.85 -14.58
N LEU A 49 6.51 6.40 -13.33
CA LEU A 49 7.19 6.92 -12.14
C LEU A 49 8.21 5.89 -11.66
N VAL A 50 9.50 6.22 -11.76
CA VAL A 50 10.58 5.35 -11.28
C VAL A 50 10.89 5.67 -9.81
N VAL A 51 10.87 4.65 -8.98
CA VAL A 51 11.16 4.74 -7.55
C VAL A 51 12.52 4.15 -7.24
N LEU A 52 13.39 4.94 -6.63
CA LEU A 52 14.67 4.51 -6.08
C LEU A 52 14.54 4.40 -4.56
N GLY A 53 14.17 3.20 -4.07
CA GLY A 53 13.88 3.02 -2.64
C GLY A 53 13.37 1.62 -2.31
N GLY A 54 12.71 1.47 -1.17
CA GLY A 54 12.02 0.25 -0.73
C GLY A 54 10.50 0.43 -0.73
N ASP A 55 9.78 -0.56 -0.16
CA ASP A 55 8.31 -0.62 -0.18
C ASP A 55 7.64 0.63 0.40
N GLY A 56 8.19 1.25 1.45
CA GLY A 56 7.65 2.51 1.98
C GLY A 56 7.74 3.69 0.99
N THR A 57 8.75 3.69 0.08
CA THR A 57 8.84 4.71 -0.98
C THR A 57 7.88 4.36 -2.12
N MET A 58 7.74 3.07 -2.43
CA MET A 58 6.74 2.58 -3.38
C MET A 58 5.32 2.96 -2.96
N LEU A 59 4.98 2.76 -1.67
CA LEU A 59 3.68 3.13 -1.13
C LEU A 59 3.38 4.64 -1.34
N ARG A 60 4.36 5.51 -1.05
CA ARG A 60 4.21 6.96 -1.30
C ARG A 60 4.01 7.27 -2.79
N ALA A 61 4.74 6.58 -3.67
CA ALA A 61 4.62 6.76 -5.11
C ALA A 61 3.26 6.29 -5.65
N LEU A 62 2.79 5.11 -5.22
CA LEU A 62 1.47 4.58 -5.57
C LEU A 62 0.34 5.50 -5.09
N ARG A 63 0.46 6.08 -3.89
CA ARG A 63 -0.50 7.10 -3.42
C ARG A 63 -0.46 8.38 -4.26
N ALA A 64 0.72 8.84 -4.64
CA ALA A 64 0.88 10.06 -5.44
C ALA A 64 0.36 9.90 -6.88
N THR A 65 0.34 8.68 -7.40
CA THR A 65 -0.18 8.36 -8.75
C THR A 65 -1.59 7.77 -8.74
N LEU A 66 -2.24 7.69 -7.57
CA LEU A 66 -3.59 7.15 -7.46
C LEU A 66 -4.57 7.94 -8.33
N GLY A 67 -5.40 7.23 -9.08
CA GLY A 67 -6.37 7.81 -10.01
C GLY A 67 -5.76 8.30 -11.33
N THR A 68 -4.44 8.14 -11.54
CA THR A 68 -3.77 8.41 -12.82
C THR A 68 -3.50 7.11 -13.58
N GLN A 69 -3.09 7.25 -14.86
CA GLN A 69 -2.65 6.12 -15.67
C GLN A 69 -1.15 5.80 -15.50
N THR A 70 -0.43 6.54 -14.65
CA THR A 70 1.02 6.42 -14.46
C THR A 70 1.38 5.16 -13.68
N PRO A 71 2.06 4.16 -14.26
CA PRO A 71 2.57 3.02 -13.55
C PRO A 71 3.81 3.39 -12.72
N VAL A 72 3.98 2.70 -11.58
CA VAL A 72 5.11 2.90 -10.66
C VAL A 72 6.08 1.75 -10.78
N PHE A 73 7.32 2.02 -11.17
CA PHE A 73 8.40 1.05 -11.36
C PHE A 73 9.43 1.16 -10.22
N GLY A 74 9.61 0.10 -9.44
CA GLY A 74 10.44 0.13 -8.24
C GLY A 74 11.82 -0.52 -8.39
N ILE A 75 12.89 0.22 -8.04
CA ILE A 75 14.25 -0.27 -7.91
C ILE A 75 14.65 -0.22 -6.44
N ASN A 76 15.01 -1.37 -5.87
CA ASN A 76 15.26 -1.54 -4.45
C ASN A 76 16.65 -1.08 -4.03
N PHE A 77 16.71 -0.14 -3.11
CA PHE A 77 17.92 0.34 -2.44
C PHE A 77 17.98 -0.04 -0.95
N GLY A 78 17.19 -1.02 -0.53
CA GLY A 78 17.08 -1.47 0.86
C GLY A 78 16.99 -2.98 1.01
N ARG A 79 16.20 -3.42 1.99
CA ARG A 79 15.83 -4.83 2.14
C ARG A 79 14.85 -5.22 1.04
N VAL A 80 14.94 -6.47 0.60
CA VAL A 80 13.97 -7.05 -0.35
C VAL A 80 12.56 -6.89 0.23
N GLY A 81 11.70 -6.25 -0.56
CA GLY A 81 10.29 -6.02 -0.24
C GLY A 81 9.38 -6.67 -1.28
N PHE A 82 8.07 -6.49 -1.14
CA PHE A 82 7.10 -7.06 -2.08
C PHE A 82 6.87 -6.19 -3.33
N LEU A 83 6.96 -4.87 -3.19
CA LEU A 83 6.62 -3.91 -4.24
C LEU A 83 7.81 -3.53 -5.13
N THR A 84 9.04 -3.63 -4.62
CA THR A 84 10.25 -3.38 -5.40
C THR A 84 10.72 -4.67 -6.06
N THR A 85 10.83 -4.69 -7.38
CA THR A 85 11.07 -5.93 -8.14
C THR A 85 12.48 -6.07 -8.67
N VAL A 86 13.30 -5.01 -8.63
CA VAL A 86 14.68 -5.01 -9.12
C VAL A 86 15.63 -4.52 -8.04
N GLY A 87 16.71 -5.26 -7.80
CA GLY A 87 17.77 -4.83 -6.88
C GLY A 87 18.69 -3.76 -7.49
N SER A 88 19.24 -2.89 -6.64
CA SER A 88 20.13 -1.78 -7.04
C SER A 88 21.36 -2.20 -7.86
N GLY A 89 21.85 -3.42 -7.70
CA GLY A 89 22.96 -3.97 -8.50
C GLY A 89 22.66 -4.13 -10.00
N ARG A 90 21.38 -4.00 -10.40
CA ARG A 90 20.93 -4.08 -11.81
C ARG A 90 20.35 -2.75 -12.30
N LEU A 91 20.75 -1.62 -11.72
CA LEU A 91 20.18 -0.30 -12.00
C LEU A 91 20.10 -0.01 -13.51
N ASP A 92 21.21 -0.08 -14.24
CA ASP A 92 21.26 0.30 -15.66
C ASP A 92 20.35 -0.59 -16.52
N ALA A 93 20.38 -1.91 -16.29
CA ALA A 93 19.49 -2.84 -17.00
C ALA A 93 18.01 -2.57 -16.67
N ALA A 94 17.69 -2.24 -15.41
CA ALA A 94 16.34 -1.89 -15.00
C ALA A 94 15.86 -0.59 -15.66
N LEU A 95 16.72 0.43 -15.75
CA LEU A 95 16.41 1.69 -16.42
C LEU A 95 16.16 1.51 -17.90
N GLN A 96 17.01 0.75 -18.60
CA GLN A 96 16.82 0.42 -20.02
C GLN A 96 15.47 -0.22 -20.27
N ARG A 97 15.06 -1.17 -19.43
CA ARG A 97 13.76 -1.84 -19.53
C ARG A 97 12.61 -0.88 -19.23
N ALA A 98 12.73 -0.08 -18.16
CA ALA A 98 11.72 0.93 -17.81
C ALA A 98 11.51 1.94 -18.97
N PHE A 99 12.59 2.43 -19.58
CA PHE A 99 12.54 3.38 -20.71
C PHE A 99 11.96 2.76 -21.98
N ALA A 100 12.24 1.49 -22.23
CA ALA A 100 11.65 0.74 -23.35
C ALA A 100 10.18 0.36 -23.13
N GLY A 101 9.61 0.64 -21.94
CA GLY A 101 8.27 0.15 -21.58
C GLY A 101 8.19 -1.37 -21.40
N ASP A 102 9.35 -2.05 -21.23
CA ASP A 102 9.43 -3.51 -21.06
C ASP A 102 9.05 -3.91 -19.63
N TYR A 103 7.80 -3.70 -19.27
CA TYR A 103 7.17 -4.12 -18.04
C TYR A 103 5.68 -4.41 -18.28
N ARG A 104 5.09 -5.20 -17.42
CA ARG A 104 3.63 -5.35 -17.34
C ARG A 104 3.09 -4.52 -16.20
N VAL A 105 1.88 -4.02 -16.35
CA VAL A 105 1.19 -3.28 -15.28
C VAL A 105 0.27 -4.24 -14.54
N VAL A 106 0.36 -4.21 -13.21
CA VAL A 106 -0.57 -4.88 -12.29
C VAL A 106 -1.43 -3.82 -11.65
N GLU A 107 -2.73 -3.92 -11.82
CA GLU A 107 -3.67 -3.07 -11.11
C GLU A 107 -3.85 -3.57 -9.68
N LEU A 108 -3.67 -2.66 -8.73
CA LEU A 108 -3.76 -2.91 -7.29
C LEU A 108 -4.99 -2.17 -6.77
N CYS A 109 -5.96 -2.89 -6.21
CA CYS A 109 -7.11 -2.26 -5.59
C CYS A 109 -6.70 -1.45 -4.35
N THR A 110 -7.52 -0.47 -3.99
CA THR A 110 -7.36 0.35 -2.79
C THR A 110 -8.51 0.13 -1.84
N LEU A 111 -8.40 0.63 -0.62
CA LEU A 111 -9.54 0.80 0.27
C LEU A 111 -9.98 2.26 0.29
N GLU A 112 -11.24 2.48 0.62
CA GLU A 112 -11.80 3.77 1.00
C GLU A 112 -12.18 3.74 2.47
N ALA A 113 -11.53 4.59 3.27
CA ALA A 113 -11.88 4.83 4.65
C ALA A 113 -12.77 6.07 4.74
N ARG A 114 -14.01 5.91 5.20
CA ARG A 114 -14.99 7.01 5.35
C ARG A 114 -15.13 7.35 6.83
N LEU A 115 -14.62 8.52 7.20
CA LEU A 115 -14.58 9.03 8.57
C LEU A 115 -15.07 10.48 8.58
N ASP A 116 -16.06 10.82 9.41
CA ASP A 116 -16.59 12.19 9.62
C ASP A 116 -16.94 12.91 8.30
N GLY A 117 -17.50 12.18 7.33
CA GLY A 117 -17.89 12.71 6.02
C GLY A 117 -16.75 12.88 5.03
N ALA A 118 -15.50 12.61 5.42
CA ALA A 118 -14.34 12.58 4.53
C ALA A 118 -14.03 11.15 4.09
N THR A 119 -13.55 11.01 2.84
CA THR A 119 -13.07 9.74 2.30
C THR A 119 -11.56 9.80 2.11
N GLN A 120 -10.85 8.81 2.64
CA GLN A 120 -9.40 8.67 2.54
C GLN A 120 -9.06 7.36 1.83
N PRO A 121 -8.32 7.38 0.71
CA PRO A 121 -7.88 6.17 0.05
C PRO A 121 -6.67 5.55 0.78
N ALA A 122 -6.66 4.22 0.92
CA ALA A 122 -5.52 3.46 1.42
C ALA A 122 -5.02 2.49 0.34
N VAL A 123 -3.70 2.45 0.17
CA VAL A 123 -3.02 1.48 -0.73
C VAL A 123 -2.70 0.19 0.01
N ASN A 124 -2.25 0.28 1.27
CA ASN A 124 -1.98 -0.88 2.11
C ASN A 124 -3.13 -1.17 3.07
N ASP A 125 -3.38 -0.29 4.03
CA ASP A 125 -4.27 -0.60 5.13
C ASP A 125 -4.94 0.62 5.78
N VAL A 126 -6.05 0.32 6.45
CA VAL A 126 -6.72 1.17 7.43
C VAL A 126 -6.61 0.46 8.77
N VAL A 127 -6.09 1.14 9.78
CA VAL A 127 -5.89 0.58 11.12
C VAL A 127 -6.67 1.40 12.14
N VAL A 128 -7.44 0.72 12.97
CA VAL A 128 -8.08 1.30 14.16
C VAL A 128 -7.38 0.71 15.37
N THR A 129 -6.78 1.55 16.23
CA THR A 129 -5.98 1.09 17.36
C THR A 129 -6.23 1.92 18.60
N SER A 130 -5.98 1.35 19.79
CA SER A 130 -6.04 2.10 21.04
C SER A 130 -5.12 3.33 20.99
N SER A 131 -5.63 4.48 21.39
CA SER A 131 -4.84 5.72 21.52
C SER A 131 -3.93 5.70 22.76
N HIS A 132 -4.08 4.71 23.66
CA HIS A 132 -3.34 4.63 24.92
C HIS A 132 -2.54 3.33 24.98
N PRO A 133 -1.20 3.40 25.00
CA PRO A 133 -0.34 2.22 25.16
C PRO A 133 -0.70 1.42 26.42
N GLY A 134 -0.77 0.08 26.28
CA GLY A 134 -1.07 -0.82 27.40
C GLY A 134 -2.56 -0.89 27.79
N ARG A 135 -3.45 -0.23 27.08
CA ARG A 135 -4.89 -0.35 27.26
C ARG A 135 -5.56 -0.87 26.00
N MET A 136 -6.29 -1.96 26.12
CA MET A 136 -7.06 -2.54 25.01
C MET A 136 -8.24 -1.64 24.66
N ALA A 137 -8.52 -1.54 23.38
CA ALA A 137 -9.78 -1.02 22.87
C ALA A 137 -10.84 -2.13 22.87
N GLU A 138 -12.09 -1.76 22.91
CA GLU A 138 -13.22 -2.65 22.61
C GLU A 138 -13.82 -2.18 21.28
N LEU A 139 -13.71 -3.00 20.24
CA LEU A 139 -14.15 -2.66 18.90
C LEU A 139 -15.35 -3.52 18.51
N GLY A 140 -16.47 -2.84 18.21
CA GLY A 140 -17.59 -3.44 17.51
C GLY A 140 -17.32 -3.45 16.01
N TRP A 141 -17.76 -4.45 15.31
CA TRP A 141 -17.60 -4.53 13.87
C TRP A 141 -18.78 -5.20 13.17
N GLU A 142 -19.00 -4.78 11.95
CA GLU A 142 -20.08 -5.31 11.12
C GLU A 142 -19.59 -5.42 9.67
N ILE A 143 -20.04 -6.43 8.94
CA ILE A 143 -19.74 -6.64 7.52
C ILE A 143 -21.05 -6.75 6.75
N GLY A 144 -21.23 -5.92 5.70
CA GLY A 144 -22.41 -5.93 4.86
C GLY A 144 -23.72 -5.68 5.63
N GLY A 145 -23.67 -4.90 6.73
CA GLY A 145 -24.83 -4.62 7.60
C GLY A 145 -25.10 -5.70 8.66
N GLU A 146 -24.33 -6.79 8.67
CA GLU A 146 -24.44 -7.83 9.69
C GLU A 146 -23.47 -7.58 10.83
N ARG A 147 -24.01 -7.31 12.03
CA ARG A 147 -23.23 -7.06 13.23
C ARG A 147 -22.62 -8.38 13.75
N LEU A 148 -21.32 -8.29 14.08
CA LEU A 148 -20.56 -9.36 14.71
C LEU A 148 -20.32 -9.03 16.20
N ALA A 149 -19.58 -9.87 16.93
CA ALA A 149 -19.34 -9.65 18.34
C ALA A 149 -18.35 -8.50 18.59
N ASP A 150 -18.56 -7.72 19.65
CA ASP A 150 -17.60 -6.74 20.13
C ASP A 150 -16.33 -7.46 20.63
N GLN A 151 -15.14 -6.95 20.30
CA GLN A 151 -13.87 -7.60 20.55
C GLN A 151 -12.89 -6.68 21.29
N PRO A 152 -12.51 -7.03 22.54
CA PRO A 152 -11.37 -6.41 23.20
C PRO A 152 -10.05 -6.81 22.48
N CYS A 153 -9.25 -5.78 22.08
CA CYS A 153 -8.03 -5.97 21.31
C CYS A 153 -7.15 -4.72 21.38
N ASP A 154 -5.92 -4.80 20.89
CA ASP A 154 -5.06 -3.61 20.70
C ASP A 154 -5.47 -2.81 19.47
N GLY A 155 -6.14 -3.45 18.51
CA GLY A 155 -6.63 -2.80 17.31
C GLY A 155 -7.18 -3.77 16.27
N MET A 156 -7.59 -3.21 15.13
CA MET A 156 -8.07 -3.93 13.96
C MET A 156 -7.42 -3.36 12.70
N ILE A 157 -6.93 -4.23 11.84
CA ILE A 157 -6.35 -3.90 10.54
C ILE A 157 -7.35 -4.31 9.48
N CYS A 158 -7.63 -3.42 8.54
CA CYS A 158 -8.29 -3.72 7.30
C CYS A 158 -7.32 -3.45 6.15
N CYS A 159 -6.91 -4.47 5.39
CA CYS A 159 -5.87 -4.32 4.39
C CYS A 159 -6.31 -4.74 2.99
N THR A 160 -5.67 -4.13 1.98
CA THR A 160 -5.71 -4.56 0.59
C THR A 160 -4.87 -5.82 0.37
N PRO A 161 -4.94 -6.48 -0.80
CA PRO A 161 -3.96 -7.49 -1.18
C PRO A 161 -2.50 -6.99 -1.11
N THR A 162 -2.25 -5.73 -1.45
CA THR A 162 -0.92 -5.10 -1.33
C THR A 162 -0.48 -5.01 0.13
N GLY A 163 -1.35 -4.53 1.01
CA GLY A 163 -1.09 -4.41 2.45
C GLY A 163 -1.10 -5.75 3.19
N SER A 164 -1.59 -6.82 2.56
CA SER A 164 -1.63 -8.15 3.18
C SER A 164 -0.26 -8.69 3.58
N THR A 165 0.80 -8.23 2.93
CA THR A 165 2.21 -8.56 3.23
C THR A 165 2.90 -7.55 4.15
N ALA A 166 2.18 -6.52 4.64
CA ALA A 166 2.67 -5.49 5.55
C ALA A 166 2.24 -5.77 7.01
N TYR A 167 1.61 -4.81 7.69
CA TYR A 167 1.23 -4.94 9.10
C TYR A 167 0.25 -6.11 9.34
N ASN A 168 -0.65 -6.35 8.41
CA ASN A 168 -1.56 -7.49 8.42
C ASN A 168 -0.82 -8.83 8.62
N LEU A 169 0.28 -9.04 7.89
CA LEU A 169 1.08 -10.26 8.00
C LEU A 169 1.65 -10.45 9.42
N SER A 170 2.22 -9.38 10.00
CA SER A 170 2.79 -9.41 11.35
C SER A 170 1.73 -9.69 12.42
N SER A 171 0.46 -9.43 12.11
CA SER A 171 -0.69 -9.69 12.99
C SER A 171 -1.35 -11.04 12.72
N GLY A 172 -0.75 -11.90 11.88
CA GLY A 172 -1.27 -13.23 11.56
C GLY A 172 -2.41 -13.24 10.54
N GLY A 173 -2.59 -12.16 9.78
CA GLY A 173 -3.54 -12.09 8.69
C GLY A 173 -3.11 -12.87 7.44
N PRO A 174 -4.04 -13.17 6.52
CA PRO A 174 -3.75 -13.93 5.31
C PRO A 174 -2.92 -13.11 4.32
N VAL A 175 -2.07 -13.79 3.53
CA VAL A 175 -1.46 -13.21 2.34
C VAL A 175 -2.45 -13.31 1.19
N MET A 176 -2.71 -12.18 0.53
CA MET A 176 -3.61 -12.10 -0.62
C MET A 176 -2.83 -11.76 -1.89
N MET A 177 -3.20 -12.37 -3.01
CA MET A 177 -2.54 -12.14 -4.30
C MET A 177 -2.93 -10.78 -4.89
N TRP A 178 -2.01 -10.16 -5.61
CA TRP A 178 -2.30 -8.97 -6.42
C TRP A 178 -3.42 -9.25 -7.43
N GLY A 179 -4.25 -8.25 -7.68
CA GLY A 179 -5.39 -8.35 -8.60
C GLY A 179 -6.64 -8.97 -7.98
N LEU A 180 -6.61 -9.36 -6.70
CA LEU A 180 -7.81 -9.75 -5.97
C LEU A 180 -8.57 -8.49 -5.53
N GLU A 181 -9.86 -8.43 -5.86
CA GLU A 181 -10.78 -7.36 -5.46
C GLU A 181 -11.43 -7.71 -4.11
N ALA A 182 -10.64 -7.62 -3.05
CA ALA A 182 -11.05 -7.96 -1.69
C ALA A 182 -10.24 -7.17 -0.66
N MET A 183 -10.71 -7.16 0.59
CA MET A 183 -9.97 -6.72 1.76
C MET A 183 -9.87 -7.85 2.78
N ALA A 184 -8.84 -7.86 3.62
CA ALA A 184 -8.79 -8.73 4.78
C ALA A 184 -8.92 -7.93 6.06
N THR A 185 -9.63 -8.47 7.05
CA THR A 185 -9.73 -7.91 8.39
C THR A 185 -8.99 -8.79 9.37
N THR A 186 -8.13 -8.19 10.19
CA THR A 186 -7.29 -8.90 11.17
C THR A 186 -7.23 -8.12 12.47
N PHE A 187 -7.53 -8.75 13.59
CA PHE A 187 -7.36 -8.13 14.89
C PHE A 187 -5.91 -8.19 15.36
N VAL A 188 -5.47 -7.12 16.01
CA VAL A 188 -4.16 -7.04 16.68
C VAL A 188 -4.35 -7.47 18.13
N ALA A 189 -3.65 -8.50 18.57
CA ALA A 189 -3.69 -9.04 19.93
C ALA A 189 -5.12 -9.19 20.49
N PRO A 190 -6.06 -9.87 19.81
CA PRO A 190 -7.43 -10.03 20.31
C PRO A 190 -7.43 -10.82 21.62
N HIS A 191 -8.25 -10.42 22.57
CA HIS A 191 -8.41 -11.17 23.82
C HIS A 191 -9.03 -12.56 23.60
N SER A 192 -9.84 -12.72 22.56
CA SER A 192 -10.41 -14.02 22.19
C SER A 192 -9.47 -14.81 21.29
N VAL A 193 -9.02 -15.98 21.75
CA VAL A 193 -8.22 -16.94 20.96
C VAL A 193 -8.99 -17.56 19.79
N ARG A 194 -10.29 -17.37 19.70
CA ARG A 194 -11.15 -17.89 18.62
C ARG A 194 -11.28 -16.93 17.45
N GLN A 195 -10.89 -15.66 17.63
CA GLN A 195 -10.96 -14.67 16.56
C GLN A 195 -10.06 -15.09 15.39
N ARG A 196 -10.58 -15.00 14.18
CA ARG A 196 -9.87 -15.34 12.95
C ARG A 196 -9.95 -14.16 11.97
N PRO A 197 -8.90 -13.93 11.19
CA PRO A 197 -8.96 -13.02 10.06
C PRO A 197 -10.05 -13.44 9.06
N VAL A 198 -10.69 -12.44 8.43
CA VAL A 198 -11.73 -12.67 7.43
C VAL A 198 -11.35 -11.95 6.15
N VAL A 199 -11.50 -12.62 5.00
CA VAL A 199 -11.38 -11.97 3.69
C VAL A 199 -12.78 -11.58 3.22
N VAL A 200 -12.95 -10.30 2.90
CA VAL A 200 -14.22 -9.68 2.53
C VAL A 200 -14.14 -9.25 1.06
N PRO A 201 -15.01 -9.76 0.18
CA PRO A 201 -15.00 -9.37 -1.22
C PRO A 201 -15.47 -7.93 -1.43
N ARG A 202 -15.16 -7.35 -2.59
CA ARG A 202 -15.75 -6.08 -3.06
C ARG A 202 -17.27 -6.15 -2.97
N GLY A 203 -17.89 -5.03 -2.61
CA GLY A 203 -19.35 -4.89 -2.50
C GLY A 203 -19.90 -5.10 -1.08
N LEU A 204 -19.04 -5.51 -0.13
CA LEU A 204 -19.38 -5.54 1.29
C LEU A 204 -18.51 -4.52 2.05
N ASP A 205 -19.17 -3.61 2.76
CA ASP A 205 -18.50 -2.63 3.63
C ASP A 205 -18.21 -3.26 5.00
N LEU A 206 -17.05 -2.92 5.56
CA LEU A 206 -16.73 -3.13 6.97
C LEU A 206 -17.01 -1.85 7.73
N ARG A 207 -17.77 -1.92 8.80
CA ARG A 207 -17.97 -0.83 9.77
C ARG A 207 -17.28 -1.20 11.07
N ILE A 208 -16.50 -0.28 11.63
CA ILE A 208 -15.83 -0.44 12.92
C ILE A 208 -16.34 0.66 13.86
N THR A 209 -16.79 0.27 15.05
CA THR A 209 -17.33 1.18 16.08
C THR A 209 -16.46 1.11 17.32
N ASN A 210 -16.09 2.25 17.90
CA ASN A 210 -15.44 2.27 19.20
C ASN A 210 -16.46 2.02 20.32
N ARG A 211 -16.39 0.87 20.99
CA ARG A 211 -17.21 0.49 22.15
C ARG A 211 -16.50 0.74 23.49
N SER A 212 -15.26 1.20 23.48
CA SER A 212 -14.44 1.40 24.66
C SER A 212 -15.04 2.43 25.61
N HIS A 213 -15.02 2.15 26.92
CA HIS A 213 -15.42 3.11 27.94
C HIS A 213 -14.28 4.11 28.23
N GLY A 214 -14.49 5.38 27.87
CA GLY A 214 -13.57 6.48 28.20
C GLY A 214 -12.20 6.41 27.50
N LEU A 215 -12.11 5.68 26.37
CA LEU A 215 -10.90 5.57 25.57
C LEU A 215 -11.22 5.88 24.10
N PRO A 216 -10.63 6.93 23.54
CA PRO A 216 -10.64 7.10 22.11
C PRO A 216 -9.78 6.02 21.41
N VAL A 217 -10.06 5.78 20.15
CA VAL A 217 -9.21 4.96 19.28
C VAL A 217 -8.73 5.80 18.12
N THR A 218 -7.48 5.59 17.73
CA THR A 218 -6.83 6.30 16.63
C THR A 218 -7.08 5.55 15.33
N VAL A 219 -7.40 6.30 14.28
CA VAL A 219 -7.54 5.79 12.91
C VAL A 219 -6.32 6.18 12.10
N LEU A 220 -5.68 5.18 11.48
CA LEU A 220 -4.56 5.38 10.58
C LEU A 220 -4.90 4.87 9.17
N VAL A 221 -4.41 5.58 8.17
CA VAL A 221 -4.46 5.18 6.75
C VAL A 221 -3.03 5.12 6.23
N ASP A 222 -2.58 3.96 5.78
CA ASP A 222 -1.20 3.73 5.34
C ASP A 222 -0.16 4.29 6.34
N GLY A 223 -0.37 4.05 7.64
CA GLY A 223 0.49 4.49 8.73
C GLY A 223 0.40 5.97 9.09
N THR A 224 -0.49 6.75 8.47
CA THR A 224 -0.72 8.18 8.78
C THR A 224 -1.98 8.33 9.62
N VAL A 225 -1.90 9.01 10.76
CA VAL A 225 -3.09 9.31 11.59
C VAL A 225 -4.02 10.24 10.80
N VAL A 226 -5.27 9.84 10.65
CA VAL A 226 -6.32 10.62 9.94
C VAL A 226 -7.44 11.09 10.86
N GLY A 227 -7.55 10.54 12.06
CA GLY A 227 -8.56 10.95 13.04
C GLY A 227 -8.60 10.04 14.25
N GLU A 228 -9.58 10.31 15.12
CA GLU A 228 -9.89 9.52 16.30
C GLU A 228 -11.40 9.25 16.39
N LEU A 229 -11.77 8.07 16.83
CA LEU A 229 -13.14 7.73 17.16
C LEU A 229 -13.34 7.84 18.67
N GLN A 230 -14.23 8.72 19.08
CA GLN A 230 -14.76 8.73 20.45
C GLN A 230 -15.68 7.52 20.63
N ARG A 231 -16.12 7.27 21.86
CA ARG A 231 -17.09 6.18 22.13
C ARG A 231 -18.32 6.32 21.22
N GLU A 232 -18.75 5.21 20.63
CA GLU A 232 -19.83 5.10 19.63
C GLU A 232 -19.51 5.79 18.29
N GLY A 233 -18.30 6.36 18.13
CA GLY A 233 -17.82 6.83 16.85
C GLY A 233 -17.52 5.66 15.91
N GLU A 234 -17.70 5.87 14.62
CA GLU A 234 -17.63 4.82 13.59
C GLU A 234 -16.75 5.23 12.42
N ILE A 235 -16.14 4.23 11.80
CA ILE A 235 -15.50 4.33 10.48
C ILE A 235 -16.05 3.23 9.58
N ALA A 236 -16.32 3.56 8.32
CA ALA A 236 -16.63 2.57 7.29
C ALA A 236 -15.44 2.38 6.35
N VAL A 237 -15.14 1.13 6.02
CA VAL A 237 -14.06 0.75 5.11
C VAL A 237 -14.61 -0.16 4.04
N ALA A 238 -14.31 0.14 2.78
CA ALA A 238 -14.72 -0.66 1.63
C ALA A 238 -13.56 -0.81 0.63
N VAL A 239 -13.65 -1.78 -0.26
CA VAL A 239 -12.77 -1.83 -1.43
C VAL A 239 -13.15 -0.68 -2.35
N GLY A 240 -12.22 0.26 -2.56
CA GLY A 240 -12.42 1.49 -3.32
C GLY A 240 -12.42 1.28 -4.84
N ASP A 241 -12.99 2.24 -5.57
CA ASP A 241 -13.00 2.19 -7.05
C ASP A 241 -11.65 2.61 -7.66
N GLY A 242 -10.81 3.29 -6.90
CA GLY A 242 -9.48 3.70 -7.33
C GLY A 242 -8.50 2.53 -7.37
N HIS A 243 -7.65 2.49 -8.41
CA HIS A 243 -6.58 1.52 -8.54
C HIS A 243 -5.24 2.22 -8.63
N CYS A 244 -4.22 1.59 -8.03
CA CYS A 244 -2.82 1.94 -8.25
C CYS A 244 -2.24 1.03 -9.34
N ARG A 245 -1.22 1.51 -10.05
CA ARG A 245 -0.59 0.78 -11.15
C ARG A 245 0.85 0.44 -10.81
N LEU A 246 1.12 -0.83 -10.57
CA LEU A 246 2.46 -1.35 -10.30
C LEU A 246 3.08 -1.87 -11.60
N ALA A 247 4.20 -1.30 -12.01
CA ALA A 247 5.01 -1.81 -13.12
C ALA A 247 5.96 -2.89 -12.61
N VAL A 248 5.87 -4.08 -13.16
CA VAL A 248 6.73 -5.21 -12.82
C VAL A 248 7.33 -5.81 -14.08
N LEU A 249 8.57 -6.29 -14.00
CA LEU A 249 9.20 -6.97 -15.11
C LEU A 249 8.41 -8.23 -15.52
N PRO A 250 8.32 -8.59 -16.82
CA PRO A 250 7.47 -9.68 -17.28
C PRO A 250 7.73 -11.03 -16.59
N GLU A 251 8.99 -11.30 -16.23
CA GLU A 251 9.42 -12.52 -15.51
C GLU A 251 9.07 -12.52 -14.02
N VAL A 252 8.74 -11.36 -13.44
CA VAL A 252 8.40 -11.24 -12.02
C VAL A 252 6.92 -11.57 -11.82
N THR A 253 6.63 -12.59 -11.02
CA THR A 253 5.27 -12.98 -10.64
C THR A 253 5.06 -12.76 -9.13
N PHE A 254 3.80 -12.81 -8.69
CA PHE A 254 3.51 -12.78 -7.25
C PHE A 254 4.22 -13.94 -6.53
N PHE A 255 4.22 -15.14 -7.10
CA PHE A 255 4.83 -16.31 -6.47
C PHE A 255 6.37 -16.24 -6.46
N SER A 256 7.01 -15.67 -7.49
CA SER A 256 8.45 -15.45 -7.45
C SER A 256 8.84 -14.48 -6.32
N ARG A 257 8.02 -13.43 -6.10
CA ARG A 257 8.21 -12.51 -4.96
C ARG A 257 7.94 -13.18 -3.63
N TYR A 258 6.89 -14.00 -3.55
CA TYR A 258 6.57 -14.76 -2.34
C TYR A 258 7.73 -15.65 -1.90
N HIS A 259 8.32 -16.42 -2.82
CA HIS A 259 9.49 -17.27 -2.53
C HIS A 259 10.74 -16.47 -2.16
N GLU A 260 10.93 -15.28 -2.71
CA GLU A 260 12.11 -14.45 -2.40
C GLU A 260 12.01 -13.80 -1.01
N VAL A 261 10.81 -13.44 -0.59
CA VAL A 261 10.57 -12.78 0.70
C VAL A 261 10.31 -13.78 1.82
N PHE A 262 9.68 -14.91 1.52
CA PHE A 262 9.35 -16.00 2.46
C PHE A 262 9.96 -17.31 1.98
N PRO A 263 11.27 -17.54 2.20
CA PRO A 263 11.99 -18.73 1.78
C PRO A 263 11.54 -20.01 2.49
#